data_67419dbd6e209331cdaa3e253d018b29
#
_entry.id   67419dbd6e209331cdaa3e253d018b29
#
_cell.length_a   1.000
_cell.length_b   1.000
_cell.length_c   1.000
_cell.angle_alpha   90.00
_cell.angle_beta   90.00
_cell.angle_gamma   90.00
#
_symmetry.space_group_name_H-M   'P 1'
#
loop_
_entity.id
_entity.type
_entity.pdbx_description
1 polymer ?
#
loop_
_entity_poly.entity_id
_entity_poly.type
_entity_poly.pdbx_seq_one_letter_code
_entity_poly.pdbx_strand_id
1 'polypeptide(L)'
;MRMKPQIEEAIMELCGNSTPLPRSMVIADLGCSCGPNALTMVSAAVDAIHRQCLELQQPPPELSLLLNDLPSNDFNTTIKHLVEFQERKNIDKGQHGFSPFVMTSIVPGSFYGRLFTTGSVHLVLSSNSLHWLSKVLSTFLFLQT
;
A
#
# COMPACT_ATOMS: atom_id res chain seq x y z
N MET A 1 -7.49 5.14 -13.78
CA MET A 1 -7.94 4.81 -12.42
C MET A 1 -8.41 6.07 -11.70
N ARG A 2 -9.62 6.05 -11.18
CA ARG A 2 -10.24 7.24 -10.54
C ARG A 2 -9.59 7.66 -9.22
N MET A 3 -8.95 6.73 -8.51
CA MET A 3 -8.39 6.97 -7.17
C MET A 3 -6.92 7.44 -7.18
N LYS A 4 -6.30 7.47 -8.35
CA LYS A 4 -4.87 7.82 -8.46
C LYS A 4 -4.54 9.20 -7.88
N PRO A 5 -5.30 10.28 -8.19
CA PRO A 5 -5.00 11.60 -7.62
C PRO A 5 -5.09 11.64 -6.09
N GLN A 6 -6.07 10.94 -5.51
CA GLN A 6 -6.21 10.88 -4.05
C GLN A 6 -5.05 10.13 -3.39
N ILE A 7 -4.59 9.06 -4.03
CA ILE A 7 -3.42 8.32 -3.54
C ILE A 7 -2.17 9.20 -3.60
N GLU A 8 -1.97 9.90 -4.69
CA GLU A 8 -0.83 10.81 -4.87
C GLU A 8 -0.84 11.93 -3.82
N GLU A 9 -2.01 12.54 -3.57
CA GLU A 9 -2.18 13.56 -2.54
C GLU A 9 -1.88 13.03 -1.14
N ALA A 10 -2.41 11.86 -0.79
CA ALA A 10 -2.16 11.22 0.51
C ALA A 10 -0.67 10.90 0.71
N ILE A 11 0.00 10.42 -0.33
CA ILE A 11 1.45 10.14 -0.27
C ILE A 11 2.26 11.44 -0.13
N MET A 12 1.89 12.49 -0.86
CA MET A 12 2.54 13.79 -0.72
C MET A 12 2.44 14.33 0.71
N GLU A 13 1.26 14.23 1.32
CA GLU A 13 1.04 14.64 2.70
C GLU A 13 1.84 13.78 3.68
N LEU A 14 1.81 12.47 3.52
CA LEU A 14 2.54 11.52 4.37
C LEU A 14 4.05 11.76 4.31
N CYS A 15 4.62 11.92 3.12
CA CYS A 15 6.04 12.16 2.94
C CYS A 15 6.44 13.57 3.37
N GLY A 16 5.59 14.57 3.14
CA GLY A 16 5.85 15.96 3.53
C GLY A 16 5.89 16.17 5.04
N ASN A 17 5.12 15.40 5.80
CA ASN A 17 5.06 15.48 7.26
C ASN A 17 6.09 14.59 7.96
N SER A 18 6.84 13.79 7.21
CA SER A 18 7.84 12.86 7.74
C SER A 18 9.22 13.22 7.22
N THR A 19 9.90 14.14 7.91
CA THR A 19 11.27 14.53 7.54
C THR A 19 12.21 14.27 8.73
N PRO A 20 13.22 13.36 8.57
CA PRO A 20 13.48 12.53 7.40
C PRO A 20 12.42 11.44 7.20
N LEU A 21 12.34 10.88 5.98
CA LEU A 21 11.45 9.76 5.71
C LEU A 21 11.83 8.54 6.57
N PRO A 22 10.85 7.75 7.03
CA PRO A 22 11.15 6.54 7.79
C PRO A 22 11.92 5.54 6.93
N ARG A 23 12.66 4.64 7.59
CA ARG A 23 13.40 3.57 6.89
C ARG A 23 12.47 2.54 6.27
N SER A 24 11.30 2.36 6.84
CA SER A 24 10.28 1.43 6.36
C SER A 24 8.90 2.05 6.44
N MET A 25 8.06 1.71 5.48
CA MET A 25 6.65 2.09 5.45
C MET A 25 5.79 0.86 5.21
N VAL A 26 4.64 0.82 5.87
CA VAL A 26 3.65 -0.24 5.72
C VAL A 26 2.38 0.35 5.11
N ILE A 27 1.97 -0.23 3.99
CA ILE A 27 0.76 0.14 3.26
C ILE A 27 -0.18 -1.06 3.27
N ALA A 28 -1.41 -0.86 3.70
CA ALA A 28 -2.41 -1.90 3.72
C ALA A 28 -3.53 -1.60 2.71
N ASP A 29 -3.95 -2.61 1.96
CA ASP A 29 -5.14 -2.55 1.11
C ASP A 29 -6.22 -3.45 1.69
N LEU A 30 -7.33 -2.86 2.10
CA LEU A 30 -8.46 -3.56 2.70
C LEU A 30 -9.45 -4.00 1.61
N GLY A 31 -9.79 -5.29 1.61
CA GLY A 31 -10.68 -5.84 0.60
C GLY A 31 -10.02 -5.86 -0.78
N CYS A 32 -8.80 -6.39 -0.86
CA CYS A 32 -8.00 -6.37 -2.08
C CYS A 32 -8.57 -7.20 -3.23
N SER A 33 -9.44 -8.19 -2.94
CA SER A 33 -9.94 -9.12 -3.95
C SER A 33 -8.82 -10.01 -4.54
N CYS A 34 -9.11 -10.75 -5.58
CA CYS A 34 -8.15 -11.61 -6.28
C CYS A 34 -8.08 -11.32 -7.79
N GLY A 35 -8.83 -10.34 -8.27
CA GLY A 35 -8.87 -9.99 -9.69
C GLY A 35 -7.60 -9.30 -10.19
N PRO A 36 -7.50 -9.10 -11.52
CA PRO A 36 -6.31 -8.48 -12.13
C PRO A 36 -6.07 -7.03 -11.67
N ASN A 37 -7.10 -6.38 -11.14
CA ASN A 37 -7.00 -5.01 -10.64
C ASN A 37 -6.64 -4.92 -9.15
N ALA A 38 -6.45 -6.07 -8.48
CA ALA A 38 -6.18 -6.12 -7.04
C ALA A 38 -4.93 -5.32 -6.63
N LEU A 39 -3.93 -5.22 -7.52
CA LEU A 39 -2.67 -4.54 -7.24
C LEU A 39 -2.59 -3.11 -7.78
N THR A 40 -3.64 -2.62 -8.44
CA THR A 40 -3.62 -1.31 -9.10
C THR A 40 -3.39 -0.17 -8.12
N MET A 41 -4.04 -0.19 -6.96
CA MET A 41 -3.90 0.87 -5.97
C MET A 41 -2.56 0.84 -5.26
N VAL A 42 -2.11 -0.34 -4.84
CA VAL A 42 -0.79 -0.46 -4.20
C VAL A 42 0.33 -0.11 -5.16
N SER A 43 0.20 -0.46 -6.44
CA SER A 43 1.15 -0.06 -7.47
C SER A 43 1.21 1.47 -7.61
N ALA A 44 0.07 2.14 -7.65
CA ALA A 44 -0.01 3.60 -7.70
C ALA A 44 0.64 4.25 -6.47
N ALA A 45 0.44 3.66 -5.28
CA ALA A 45 1.05 4.14 -4.05
C ALA A 45 2.58 3.99 -4.07
N VAL A 46 3.09 2.85 -4.52
CA VAL A 46 4.55 2.61 -4.66
C VAL A 46 5.17 3.63 -5.63
N ASP A 47 4.54 3.85 -6.77
CA ASP A 47 5.03 4.81 -7.77
C ASP A 47 5.00 6.25 -7.24
N ALA A 48 3.97 6.61 -6.47
CA ALA A 48 3.85 7.93 -5.84
C ALA A 48 4.94 8.14 -4.79
N ILE A 49 5.24 7.14 -3.96
CA ILE A 49 6.32 7.20 -2.98
C ILE A 49 7.67 7.38 -3.69
N HIS A 50 7.91 6.62 -4.74
CA HIS A 50 9.15 6.74 -5.52
C HIS A 50 9.32 8.19 -6.05
N ARG A 51 8.28 8.76 -6.65
CA ARG A 51 8.33 10.15 -7.13
C ARG A 51 8.61 11.14 -6.01
N GLN A 52 7.96 11.00 -4.86
CA GLN A 52 8.18 11.88 -3.72
C GLN A 52 9.61 11.79 -3.19
N CYS A 53 10.17 10.59 -3.13
CA CYS A 53 11.57 10.41 -2.71
C CYS A 53 12.54 11.12 -3.67
N LEU A 54 12.29 11.06 -4.97
CA LEU A 54 13.09 11.78 -5.97
C LEU A 54 12.96 13.30 -5.81
N GLU A 55 11.76 13.81 -5.63
CA GLU A 55 11.51 15.26 -5.44
C GLU A 55 12.14 15.78 -4.16
N LEU A 56 12.06 15.04 -3.06
CA LEU A 56 12.60 15.41 -1.76
C LEU A 56 14.10 15.11 -1.64
N GLN A 57 14.69 14.45 -2.62
CA GLN A 57 16.08 13.99 -2.59
C GLN A 57 16.39 13.16 -1.34
N GLN A 58 15.46 12.28 -0.97
CA GLN A 58 15.54 11.40 0.19
C GLN A 58 15.67 9.95 -0.27
N PRO A 59 16.42 9.11 0.46
CA PRO A 59 16.44 7.68 0.17
C PRO A 59 15.06 7.08 0.38
N PRO A 60 14.61 6.17 -0.53
CA PRO A 60 13.29 5.56 -0.41
C PRO A 60 13.23 4.61 0.78
N PRO A 61 12.08 4.55 1.49
CA PRO A 61 11.86 3.55 2.50
C PRO A 61 11.73 2.15 1.89
N GLU A 62 12.01 1.12 2.67
CA GLU A 62 11.57 -0.22 2.33
C GLU A 62 10.06 -0.32 2.54
N LEU A 63 9.33 -0.87 1.58
CA LEU A 63 7.88 -0.92 1.61
C LEU A 63 7.37 -2.32 1.92
N SER A 64 6.47 -2.42 2.89
CA SER A 64 5.67 -3.62 3.16
C SER A 64 4.25 -3.38 2.70
N LEU A 65 3.78 -4.17 1.75
CA LEU A 65 2.41 -4.11 1.24
C LEU A 65 1.61 -5.25 1.86
N LEU A 66 0.57 -4.92 2.60
CA LEU A 66 -0.30 -5.87 3.28
C LEU A 66 -1.65 -5.91 2.56
N LEU A 67 -1.97 -7.03 1.93
CA LEU A 67 -3.22 -7.21 1.21
C LEU A 67 -4.20 -8.01 2.06
N ASN A 68 -5.28 -7.35 2.43
CA ASN A 68 -6.33 -7.91 3.26
C ASN A 68 -7.55 -8.28 2.44
N ASP A 69 -8.13 -9.41 2.76
CA ASP A 69 -9.50 -9.78 2.41
C ASP A 69 -9.99 -10.85 3.38
N LEU A 70 -11.26 -11.22 3.24
CA LEU A 70 -11.84 -12.31 4.04
C LEU A 70 -11.11 -13.63 3.77
N PRO A 71 -11.07 -14.55 4.74
CA PRO A 71 -10.43 -15.85 4.55
C PRO A 71 -11.00 -16.69 3.40
N SER A 72 -12.22 -16.39 2.94
CA SER A 72 -12.85 -17.04 1.78
C SER A 72 -12.33 -16.54 0.43
N ASN A 73 -11.52 -15.48 0.41
CA ASN A 73 -10.93 -14.97 -0.83
C ASN A 73 -9.96 -15.98 -1.46
N ASP A 74 -9.87 -15.97 -2.78
CA ASP A 74 -8.89 -16.78 -3.51
C ASP A 74 -7.49 -16.20 -3.39
N PHE A 75 -6.86 -16.39 -2.24
CA PHE A 75 -5.50 -15.93 -1.99
C PHE A 75 -4.45 -16.63 -2.85
N ASN A 76 -4.71 -17.82 -3.34
CA ASN A 76 -3.77 -18.50 -4.25
C ASN A 76 -3.57 -17.70 -5.52
N THR A 77 -4.62 -17.15 -6.10
CA THR A 77 -4.54 -16.27 -7.26
C THR A 77 -3.86 -14.95 -6.88
N THR A 78 -4.19 -14.38 -5.73
CA THR A 78 -3.56 -13.16 -5.23
C THR A 78 -2.06 -13.35 -5.03
N ILE A 79 -1.63 -14.46 -4.43
CA ILE A 79 -0.21 -14.76 -4.20
C ILE A 79 0.58 -14.77 -5.52
N LYS A 80 0.06 -15.39 -6.55
CA LYS A 80 0.73 -15.44 -7.85
C LYS A 80 0.96 -14.03 -8.41
N HIS A 81 -0.05 -13.18 -8.36
CA HIS A 81 0.05 -11.79 -8.80
C HIS A 81 1.03 -10.99 -7.94
N LEU A 82 1.05 -11.24 -6.62
CA LEU A 82 1.97 -10.57 -5.70
C LEU A 82 3.43 -10.92 -5.99
N VAL A 83 3.73 -12.17 -6.25
CA VAL A 83 5.10 -12.61 -6.57
C VAL A 83 5.58 -11.91 -7.84
N GLU A 84 4.80 -11.93 -8.90
CA GLU A 84 5.12 -11.24 -10.16
C GLU A 84 5.29 -9.73 -9.97
N PHE A 85 4.42 -9.11 -9.19
CA PHE A 85 4.47 -7.69 -8.88
C PHE A 85 5.75 -7.33 -8.12
N GLN A 86 6.07 -8.09 -7.09
CA GLN A 86 7.26 -7.88 -6.26
C GLN A 86 8.54 -8.04 -7.08
N GLU A 87 8.60 -9.05 -7.93
CA GLU A 87 9.74 -9.28 -8.82
C GLU A 87 9.93 -8.10 -9.77
N ARG A 88 8.86 -7.64 -10.44
CA ARG A 88 8.94 -6.49 -11.34
C ARG A 88 9.43 -5.23 -10.63
N LYS A 89 8.87 -4.92 -9.47
CA LYS A 89 9.25 -3.72 -8.70
C LYS A 89 10.69 -3.78 -8.19
N ASN A 90 11.22 -4.96 -7.94
CA ASN A 90 12.58 -5.14 -7.44
C ASN A 90 13.65 -5.27 -8.55
N ILE A 91 13.27 -5.69 -9.77
CA ILE A 91 14.17 -5.73 -10.94
C ILE A 91 14.57 -4.32 -11.38
N ASP A 92 13.64 -3.38 -11.36
CA ASP A 92 13.88 -1.99 -11.79
C ASP A 92 14.92 -1.25 -10.94
N LYS A 93 15.37 -1.83 -9.83
CA LYS A 93 16.39 -1.24 -8.95
C LYS A 93 17.76 -1.07 -9.60
N GLY A 94 18.08 -1.91 -10.58
CA GLY A 94 19.41 -1.91 -11.20
C GLY A 94 19.73 -0.67 -12.01
N GLN A 95 18.73 0.11 -12.42
CA GLN A 95 18.93 1.23 -13.33
C GLN A 95 18.96 2.61 -12.67
N HIS A 96 18.36 2.83 -11.50
CA HIS A 96 18.20 4.17 -10.94
C HIS A 96 18.51 4.34 -9.45
N GLY A 97 18.94 3.34 -8.72
CA GLY A 97 19.45 3.45 -7.33
C GLY A 97 18.50 3.95 -6.24
N PHE A 98 17.34 4.50 -6.61
CA PHE A 98 16.40 5.18 -5.73
C PHE A 98 14.99 4.57 -5.72
N SER A 99 14.82 3.38 -6.27
CA SER A 99 13.54 2.68 -6.20
C SER A 99 13.37 2.01 -4.84
N PRO A 100 12.18 2.10 -4.21
CA PRO A 100 11.92 1.44 -2.94
C PRO A 100 11.96 -0.09 -3.09
N PHE A 101 12.53 -0.76 -2.09
CA PHE A 101 12.41 -2.21 -1.96
C PHE A 101 11.00 -2.57 -1.52
N VAL A 102 10.37 -3.55 -2.15
CA VAL A 102 8.98 -3.92 -1.91
C VAL A 102 8.89 -5.36 -1.43
N MET A 103 8.26 -5.54 -0.26
CA MET A 103 7.83 -6.84 0.25
C MET A 103 6.31 -6.89 0.26
N THR A 104 5.74 -8.05 -0.02
CA THR A 104 4.30 -8.25 -0.06
C THR A 104 3.86 -9.34 0.89
N SER A 105 2.69 -9.17 1.51
CA SER A 105 2.12 -10.12 2.45
C SER A 105 0.61 -10.13 2.35
N ILE A 106 0.00 -11.23 2.79
CA ILE A 106 -1.44 -11.40 2.87
C ILE A 106 -1.86 -11.34 4.33
N VAL A 107 -2.95 -10.62 4.59
CA VAL A 107 -3.56 -10.52 5.92
C VAL A 107 -5.02 -10.95 5.81
N PRO A 108 -5.33 -12.24 6.06
CA PRO A 108 -6.71 -12.71 6.02
C PRO A 108 -7.46 -12.24 7.26
N GLY A 109 -8.70 -11.81 7.08
CA GLY A 109 -9.57 -11.40 8.18
C GLY A 109 -10.56 -10.33 7.77
N SER A 110 -11.53 -10.06 8.66
CA SER A 110 -12.50 -9.00 8.45
C SER A 110 -11.91 -7.65 8.85
N PHE A 111 -12.05 -6.64 7.99
CA PHE A 111 -11.62 -5.29 8.34
C PHE A 111 -12.57 -4.60 9.37
N TYR A 112 -13.67 -5.22 9.75
CA TYR A 112 -14.45 -4.79 10.90
C TYR A 112 -13.80 -5.17 12.23
N GLY A 113 -12.83 -6.09 12.21
CA GLY A 113 -12.01 -6.46 13.34
C GLY A 113 -10.62 -5.87 13.26
N ARG A 114 -9.80 -6.18 14.25
CA ARG A 114 -8.41 -5.75 14.27
C ARG A 114 -7.56 -6.65 13.36
N LEU A 115 -6.81 -6.04 12.46
CA LEU A 115 -5.97 -6.75 11.49
C LEU A 115 -4.47 -6.53 11.70
N PHE A 116 -4.08 -5.42 12.35
CA PHE A 116 -2.68 -5.01 12.42
C PHE A 116 -2.26 -4.72 13.86
N THR A 117 -0.98 -4.82 14.13
CA THR A 117 -0.41 -4.38 15.39
C THR A 117 -0.50 -2.86 15.53
N THR A 118 -0.55 -2.37 16.78
CA THR A 118 -0.71 -0.95 17.06
C THR A 118 0.43 -0.12 16.45
N GLY A 119 0.09 0.96 15.76
CA GLY A 119 1.05 1.89 15.19
C GLY A 119 1.92 1.32 14.06
N SER A 120 1.54 0.19 13.45
CA SER A 120 2.37 -0.48 12.46
C SER A 120 2.11 -0.07 11.00
N VAL A 121 0.96 0.53 10.69
CA VAL A 121 0.58 0.85 9.32
C VAL A 121 0.62 2.35 9.08
N HIS A 122 1.23 2.77 7.97
CA HIS A 122 1.40 4.18 7.60
C HIS A 122 0.30 4.69 6.67
N LEU A 123 -0.19 3.83 5.79
CA LEU A 123 -1.25 4.18 4.85
C LEU A 123 -2.22 3.01 4.68
N VAL A 124 -3.50 3.32 4.70
CA VAL A 124 -4.57 2.34 4.43
C VAL A 124 -5.30 2.75 3.16
N LEU A 125 -5.44 1.82 2.25
CA LEU A 125 -6.19 1.94 1.01
C LEU A 125 -7.39 1.00 1.06
N SER A 126 -8.45 1.36 0.35
CA SER A 126 -9.59 0.47 0.13
C SER A 126 -10.24 0.81 -1.20
N SER A 127 -10.09 -0.06 -2.18
CA SER A 127 -10.56 0.17 -3.54
C SER A 127 -11.92 -0.47 -3.83
N ASN A 128 -12.14 -1.67 -3.28
CA ASN A 128 -13.23 -2.53 -3.72
C ASN A 128 -14.33 -2.74 -2.67
N SER A 129 -14.19 -2.15 -1.49
CA SER A 129 -15.02 -2.49 -0.33
C SER A 129 -15.81 -1.33 0.26
N LEU A 130 -15.56 -0.10 -0.17
CA LEU A 130 -16.21 1.08 0.44
C LEU A 130 -17.73 1.09 0.25
N HIS A 131 -18.24 0.49 -0.81
CA HIS A 131 -19.68 0.39 -1.05
C HIS A 131 -20.41 -0.58 -0.09
N TRP A 132 -19.65 -1.43 0.62
CA TRP A 132 -20.18 -2.32 1.66
C TRP A 132 -20.17 -1.67 3.05
N LEU A 133 -19.53 -0.52 3.20
CA LEU A 133 -19.44 0.16 4.48
C LEU A 133 -20.69 1.02 4.67
N SER A 134 -21.53 0.64 5.60
CA SER A 134 -22.69 1.44 6.05
C SER A 134 -22.27 2.68 6.83
N LYS A 135 -20.98 2.82 7.16
CA LYS A 135 -20.40 3.98 7.84
C LYS A 135 -19.12 4.38 7.14
N VAL A 136 -19.04 5.64 6.77
CA VAL A 136 -17.82 6.20 6.20
C VAL A 136 -16.70 6.08 7.24
N LEU A 137 -15.70 5.29 6.91
CA LEU A 137 -14.48 5.18 7.71
C LEU A 137 -13.60 6.40 7.45
N SER A 138 -14.08 7.56 7.83
CA SER A 138 -13.26 8.77 7.88
C SER A 138 -12.10 8.68 8.87
N THR A 139 -12.07 7.60 9.65
CA THR A 139 -11.12 7.41 10.76
C THR A 139 -9.92 6.56 10.41
N PHE A 140 -9.87 5.92 9.24
CA PHE A 140 -8.70 5.10 8.85
C PHE A 140 -7.57 5.88 8.20
N LEU A 141 -7.75 7.16 7.97
CA LEU A 141 -6.70 8.05 7.49
C LEU A 141 -5.68 8.46 8.56
N PHE A 142 -5.85 7.99 9.79
CA PHE A 142 -5.00 8.36 10.90
C PHE A 142 -4.15 7.20 11.35
N LEU A 143 -3.09 7.00 10.65
CA LEU A 143 -2.05 6.16 11.19
C LEU A 143 -0.86 7.02 11.44
N GLN A 144 -0.91 7.45 12.49
CA GLN A 144 0.05 7.66 13.52
C GLN A 144 1.48 7.70 13.09
N THR A 145 1.91 8.87 13.20
CA THR A 145 3.29 9.20 13.59
C THR A 145 3.78 8.35 14.76
#